data_628b165a8677d1badd4aae9c4e43a6dc
#
_entry.id   628b165a8677d1badd4aae9c4e43a6dc
#
_cell.length_a   1.000
_cell.length_b   1.000
_cell.length_c   1.000
_cell.angle_alpha   90.00
_cell.angle_beta   90.00
_cell.angle_gamma   90.00
#
_symmetry.space_group_name_H-M   'P 1'
#
loop_
_entity.id
_entity.type
_entity.pdbx_description
1 polymer ?
#
loop_
_entity_poly.entity_id
_entity_poly.type
_entity_poly.pdbx_seq_one_letter_code
_entity_poly.pdbx_strand_id
1 'polypeptide(L)'
;MRMRDTGARWVAIAVFGVLVAMPVETEGQTANGISAGRDLQGVWDFRSVVPFERPDDLVGRETLTEEEAAAFAQERVDAFNVDLRRDENGRIPLSGGYNNFWYDRGISIGEERRTSLVVDPPDGKIPARTAAA
;
A
#
# COMPACT_ATOMS: atom_id res chain seq x y z
N MET A 1 -64.19 37.97 39.01
CA MET A 1 -63.45 37.80 40.28
C MET A 1 -62.30 36.85 40.11
N ARG A 2 -61.09 37.37 40.39
CA ARG A 2 -59.77 36.69 40.49
C ARG A 2 -59.14 36.05 39.25
N MET A 3 -58.28 36.89 38.72
CA MET A 3 -57.03 36.47 38.02
C MET A 3 -56.21 35.56 38.94
N ARG A 4 -55.64 34.53 38.39
CA ARG A 4 -54.48 33.87 38.98
C ARG A 4 -53.48 33.51 37.90
N ASP A 5 -52.36 34.16 38.03
CA ASP A 5 -51.06 33.99 37.39
C ASP A 5 -50.70 32.54 37.00
N THR A 6 -50.23 32.41 35.82
CA THR A 6 -49.33 31.30 35.40
C THR A 6 -48.22 31.85 34.53
N GLY A 7 -47.50 32.82 35.09
CA GLY A 7 -46.20 33.19 34.57
C GLY A 7 -45.14 32.55 35.44
N ALA A 8 -44.50 31.52 35.00
CA ALA A 8 -43.19 31.08 35.49
C ALA A 8 -42.96 29.58 35.24
N ARG A 9 -42.79 29.17 34.00
CA ARG A 9 -42.27 27.80 33.72
C ARG A 9 -41.54 27.65 32.39
N TRP A 10 -40.96 28.68 31.81
CA TRP A 10 -40.22 28.61 30.56
C TRP A 10 -38.77 29.11 30.63
N VAL A 11 -38.11 28.91 31.74
CA VAL A 11 -36.70 29.29 31.92
C VAL A 11 -35.87 28.11 32.40
N ALA A 12 -35.97 26.97 31.74
CA ALA A 12 -35.12 25.86 32.13
C ALA A 12 -34.82 24.86 30.98
N ILE A 13 -34.80 25.28 29.74
CA ILE A 13 -34.29 24.41 28.64
C ILE A 13 -33.50 25.26 27.65
N ALA A 14 -32.43 25.82 28.08
CA ALA A 14 -31.47 26.48 27.15
C ALA A 14 -30.01 26.38 27.63
N VAL A 15 -29.64 25.30 28.28
CA VAL A 15 -28.22 25.04 28.67
C VAL A 15 -27.85 23.59 28.40
N PHE A 16 -28.20 23.09 27.23
CA PHE A 16 -27.65 21.81 26.82
C PHE A 16 -27.51 21.81 25.30
N GLY A 17 -26.41 22.29 24.80
CA GLY A 17 -26.20 22.27 23.34
C GLY A 17 -24.96 22.96 22.83
N VAL A 18 -23.96 23.15 23.65
CA VAL A 18 -22.62 23.48 23.12
C VAL A 18 -21.69 22.33 23.46
N LEU A 19 -21.96 21.20 22.84
CA LEU A 19 -20.91 20.21 22.66
C LEU A 19 -20.06 20.74 21.54
N VAL A 20 -19.03 21.47 21.90
CA VAL A 20 -17.95 21.91 21.01
C VAL A 20 -17.38 20.67 20.36
N ALA A 21 -17.73 20.45 19.11
CA ALA A 21 -16.98 19.58 18.23
C ALA A 21 -15.60 20.22 18.09
N MET A 22 -14.69 19.86 18.96
CA MET A 22 -13.28 20.12 18.73
C MET A 22 -12.90 19.34 17.49
N PRO A 23 -12.37 19.99 16.45
CA PRO A 23 -11.73 19.24 15.38
C PRO A 23 -10.60 18.46 16.06
N VAL A 24 -10.66 17.16 16.03
CA VAL A 24 -9.49 16.33 16.24
C VAL A 24 -8.63 16.60 15.02
N GLU A 25 -7.72 17.55 15.15
CA GLU A 25 -6.63 17.66 14.21
C GLU A 25 -5.84 16.38 14.35
N THR A 26 -6.17 15.42 13.49
CA THR A 26 -5.28 14.32 13.22
C THR A 26 -4.11 14.98 12.49
N GLU A 27 -3.09 15.39 13.23
CA GLU A 27 -1.80 15.72 12.66
C GLU A 27 -1.33 14.45 11.96
N GLY A 28 -1.72 14.30 10.71
CA GLY A 28 -1.07 13.41 9.80
C GLY A 28 0.39 13.81 9.82
N GLN A 29 1.26 12.91 10.24
CA GLN A 29 2.70 13.13 10.21
C GLN A 29 3.05 13.51 8.76
N THR A 30 3.13 14.81 8.52
CA THR A 30 3.75 15.32 7.32
C THR A 30 5.17 14.79 7.34
N ALA A 31 5.53 14.03 6.31
CA ALA A 31 6.89 13.56 6.06
C ALA A 31 7.80 14.76 5.79
N ASN A 32 7.95 15.63 6.79
CA ASN A 32 8.86 16.75 6.80
C ASN A 32 10.19 16.29 7.35
N GLY A 33 11.10 16.04 6.44
CA GLY A 33 12.52 16.09 6.76
C GLY A 33 13.21 14.76 6.98
N ILE A 34 13.37 14.02 5.91
CA ILE A 34 14.49 13.07 5.78
C ILE A 34 15.86 13.79 5.90
N SER A 35 15.87 15.11 6.10
CA SER A 35 17.07 15.95 6.21
C SER A 35 17.72 16.00 7.57
N ALA A 36 17.04 15.67 8.63
CA ALA A 36 17.55 15.81 9.99
C ALA A 36 17.68 14.46 10.70
N GLY A 37 18.56 13.61 10.19
CA GLY A 37 18.97 12.42 10.93
C GLY A 37 17.92 11.32 10.97
N ARG A 38 17.72 10.64 9.83
CA ARG A 38 17.22 9.26 9.73
C ARG A 38 16.24 8.84 10.82
N ASP A 39 15.16 9.58 11.01
CA ASP A 39 14.05 9.10 11.80
C ASP A 39 13.35 8.00 11.01
N LEU A 40 13.63 6.76 11.38
CA LEU A 40 13.05 5.57 10.77
C LEU A 40 11.86 5.05 11.58
N GLN A 41 11.33 5.85 12.50
CA GLN A 41 10.14 5.48 13.26
C GLN A 41 8.90 5.55 12.37
N GLY A 42 8.02 4.58 12.55
CA GLY A 42 6.77 4.52 11.81
C GLY A 42 6.37 3.12 11.41
N VAL A 43 5.27 3.03 10.70
CA VAL A 43 4.81 1.79 10.08
C VAL A 43 5.27 1.81 8.62
N TRP A 44 6.05 0.82 8.26
CA TRP A 44 6.61 0.69 6.92
C TRP A 44 5.84 -0.37 6.13
N ASP A 45 5.34 0.02 4.97
CA ASP A 45 4.77 -0.90 4.00
C ASP A 45 5.76 -1.09 2.84
N PHE A 46 6.35 -2.26 2.77
CA PHE A 46 7.29 -2.65 1.71
C PHE A 46 6.73 -3.74 0.79
N ARG A 47 5.40 -3.92 0.80
CA ARG A 47 4.76 -4.82 -0.13
C ARG A 47 4.89 -4.29 -1.55
N SER A 48 5.44 -5.09 -2.43
CA SER A 48 5.65 -4.72 -3.81
C SER A 48 5.69 -5.95 -4.70
N VAL A 49 5.16 -5.84 -5.91
CA VAL A 49 5.25 -6.88 -6.92
C VAL A 49 6.46 -6.68 -7.86
N VAL A 50 7.35 -5.75 -7.56
CA VAL A 50 8.62 -5.59 -8.28
C VAL A 50 9.42 -6.88 -8.18
N PRO A 51 9.86 -7.48 -9.30
CA PRO A 51 10.71 -8.66 -9.26
C PRO A 51 12.09 -8.32 -8.68
N PHE A 52 12.72 -9.31 -8.06
CA PHE A 52 14.07 -9.12 -7.52
C PHE A 52 15.06 -8.76 -8.61
N GLU A 53 15.12 -9.56 -9.67
CA GLU A 53 15.89 -9.28 -10.89
C GLU A 53 14.99 -8.78 -12.00
N ARG A 54 15.56 -8.00 -12.93
CA ARG A 54 14.85 -7.52 -14.11
C ARG A 54 14.50 -8.69 -15.03
N PRO A 55 13.23 -8.82 -15.44
CA PRO A 55 12.83 -9.78 -16.45
C PRO A 55 13.57 -9.58 -17.77
N ASP A 56 13.81 -10.67 -18.50
CA ASP A 56 14.61 -10.63 -19.72
C ASP A 56 13.95 -9.83 -20.86
N ASP A 57 12.64 -9.76 -20.88
CA ASP A 57 11.84 -8.94 -21.80
C ASP A 57 11.91 -7.44 -21.50
N LEU A 58 12.43 -7.06 -20.34
CA LEU A 58 12.62 -5.67 -19.90
C LEU A 58 14.11 -5.25 -19.86
N VAL A 59 14.99 -5.99 -20.49
CA VAL A 59 16.41 -5.64 -20.57
C VAL A 59 16.59 -4.22 -21.11
N GLY A 60 17.40 -3.41 -20.43
CA GLY A 60 17.65 -2.01 -20.77
C GLY A 60 16.55 -1.03 -20.37
N ARG A 61 15.45 -1.52 -19.76
CA ARG A 61 14.35 -0.68 -19.28
C ARG A 61 14.33 -0.65 -17.75
N GLU A 62 14.90 0.37 -17.16
CA GLU A 62 14.97 0.50 -15.71
C GLU A 62 13.62 0.87 -15.08
N THR A 63 12.86 1.67 -15.80
CA THR A 63 11.55 2.17 -15.38
C THR A 63 10.51 2.03 -16.48
N LEU A 64 9.25 2.00 -16.08
CA LEU A 64 8.09 1.91 -16.97
C LEU A 64 7.31 3.24 -16.96
N THR A 65 6.51 3.46 -17.99
CA THR A 65 5.47 4.48 -17.95
C THR A 65 4.41 4.10 -16.92
N GLU A 66 3.52 5.02 -16.57
CA GLU A 66 2.45 4.74 -15.62
C GLU A 66 1.52 3.63 -16.10
N GLU A 67 1.15 3.66 -17.37
CA GLU A 67 0.28 2.66 -17.99
C GLU A 67 0.94 1.28 -18.05
N GLU A 68 2.20 1.24 -18.47
CA GLU A 68 2.98 -0.01 -18.49
C GLU A 68 3.21 -0.57 -17.09
N ALA A 69 3.43 0.30 -16.10
CA ALA A 69 3.60 -0.09 -14.72
C ALA A 69 2.35 -0.74 -14.14
N ALA A 70 1.17 -0.19 -14.47
CA ALA A 70 -0.11 -0.77 -14.06
C ALA A 70 -0.34 -2.14 -14.70
N ALA A 71 -0.10 -2.27 -16.01
CA ALA A 71 -0.23 -3.54 -16.73
C ALA A 71 0.74 -4.60 -16.18
N PHE A 72 1.99 -4.23 -15.98
CA PHE A 72 3.02 -5.10 -15.43
C PHE A 72 2.68 -5.55 -14.00
N ALA A 73 2.22 -4.65 -13.15
CA ALA A 73 1.81 -5.00 -11.80
C ALA A 73 0.64 -5.99 -11.80
N GLN A 74 -0.37 -5.79 -12.65
CA GLN A 74 -1.50 -6.69 -12.78
C GLN A 74 -1.06 -8.09 -13.23
N GLU A 75 -0.22 -8.18 -14.23
CA GLU A 75 0.33 -9.46 -14.69
C GLU A 75 1.07 -10.21 -13.57
N ARG A 76 1.86 -9.48 -12.77
CA ARG A 76 2.57 -10.06 -11.61
C ARG A 76 1.61 -10.55 -10.53
N VAL A 77 0.58 -9.78 -10.22
CA VAL A 77 -0.46 -10.18 -9.25
C VAL A 77 -1.14 -11.46 -9.72
N ASP A 78 -1.52 -11.54 -10.99
CA ASP A 78 -2.18 -12.72 -11.56
C ASP A 78 -1.25 -13.93 -11.59
N ALA A 79 0.01 -13.74 -11.92
CA ALA A 79 1.03 -14.81 -11.92
C ALA A 79 1.26 -15.41 -10.52
N PHE A 80 1.12 -14.61 -9.47
CA PHE A 80 1.22 -15.08 -8.09
C PHE A 80 -0.07 -15.69 -7.53
N ASN A 81 -1.20 -15.44 -8.16
CA ASN A 81 -2.48 -15.96 -7.71
C ASN A 81 -2.62 -17.44 -8.09
N VAL A 82 -2.43 -18.32 -7.10
CA VAL A 82 -2.54 -19.77 -7.31
C VAL A 82 -3.94 -20.22 -7.71
N ASP A 83 -4.98 -19.45 -7.37
CA ASP A 83 -6.35 -19.78 -7.72
C ASP A 83 -6.63 -19.62 -9.23
N LEU A 84 -5.80 -18.83 -9.93
CA LEU A 84 -5.87 -18.69 -11.39
C LEU A 84 -5.08 -19.77 -12.15
N ARG A 85 -4.21 -20.49 -11.45
CA ARG A 85 -3.40 -21.52 -12.07
C ARG A 85 -4.23 -22.79 -12.34
N ARG A 86 -3.93 -23.44 -13.45
CA ARG A 86 -4.50 -24.74 -13.79
C ARG A 86 -3.37 -25.66 -14.27
N ASP A 87 -3.43 -26.90 -13.84
CA ASP A 87 -2.59 -27.95 -14.38
C ASP A 87 -3.12 -28.42 -15.76
N GLU A 88 -2.43 -29.36 -16.39
CA GLU A 88 -2.81 -29.97 -17.66
C GLU A 88 -4.21 -30.65 -17.63
N ASN A 89 -4.69 -30.96 -16.43
CA ASN A 89 -6.02 -31.55 -16.22
C ASN A 89 -7.06 -30.52 -15.80
N GLY A 90 -6.73 -29.21 -15.81
CA GLY A 90 -7.62 -28.12 -15.43
C GLY A 90 -7.84 -27.99 -13.93
N ARG A 91 -7.03 -28.64 -13.08
CA ARG A 91 -7.14 -28.56 -11.62
C ARG A 91 -6.23 -27.48 -11.06
N ILE A 92 -6.60 -26.94 -9.91
CA ILE A 92 -5.72 -26.05 -9.16
C ILE A 92 -4.57 -26.88 -8.59
N PRO A 93 -3.29 -26.57 -8.91
CA PRO A 93 -2.15 -27.30 -8.36
C PRO A 93 -2.12 -27.18 -6.84
N LEU A 94 -2.02 -28.31 -6.14
CA LEU A 94 -1.88 -28.31 -4.68
C LEU A 94 -0.49 -27.87 -4.22
N SER A 95 0.48 -27.86 -5.13
CA SER A 95 1.84 -27.38 -4.90
C SER A 95 1.97 -25.95 -5.41
N GLY A 96 2.30 -25.01 -4.57
CA GLY A 96 2.58 -23.68 -5.09
C GLY A 96 2.30 -22.52 -4.14
N GLY A 97 2.02 -22.82 -2.91
CA GLY A 97 1.92 -21.80 -1.88
C GLY A 97 0.50 -21.31 -1.62
N TYR A 98 0.43 -20.21 -0.92
CA TYR A 98 -0.82 -19.60 -0.51
C TYR A 98 -1.35 -18.68 -1.60
N ASN A 99 -2.68 -18.60 -1.71
CA ASN A 99 -3.35 -17.63 -2.56
C ASN A 99 -3.27 -16.20 -1.99
N ASN A 100 -3.77 -15.23 -2.73
CA ASN A 100 -3.73 -13.81 -2.35
C ASN A 100 -4.53 -13.50 -1.08
N PHE A 101 -5.45 -14.37 -0.67
CA PHE A 101 -6.18 -14.22 0.59
C PHE A 101 -5.24 -14.36 1.81
N TRP A 102 -4.28 -15.26 1.74
CA TRP A 102 -3.36 -15.53 2.85
C TRP A 102 -2.04 -14.78 2.75
N TYR A 103 -1.67 -14.35 1.57
CA TYR A 103 -0.37 -13.77 1.31
C TYR A 103 -0.49 -12.48 0.50
N ASP A 104 -0.55 -11.36 1.19
CA ASP A 104 -0.58 -10.04 0.57
C ASP A 104 0.84 -9.60 0.17
N ARG A 105 1.11 -9.70 -1.13
CA ARG A 105 2.38 -9.27 -1.74
C ARG A 105 2.34 -7.83 -2.23
N GLY A 106 1.21 -7.14 -2.05
CA GLY A 106 0.95 -5.84 -2.69
C GLY A 106 0.42 -5.99 -4.11
N ILE A 107 0.04 -4.86 -4.67
CA ILE A 107 -0.62 -4.77 -5.97
C ILE A 107 0.07 -3.78 -6.93
N SER A 108 1.19 -3.18 -6.53
CA SER A 108 1.87 -2.15 -7.31
C SER A 108 3.38 -2.34 -7.31
N ILE A 109 4.03 -1.68 -8.26
CA ILE A 109 5.49 -1.61 -8.33
C ILE A 109 6.05 -0.31 -7.73
N GLY A 110 5.19 0.47 -7.02
CA GLY A 110 5.57 1.71 -6.38
C GLY A 110 5.68 2.90 -7.34
N GLU A 111 5.93 4.07 -6.77
CA GLU A 111 5.97 5.35 -7.52
C GLU A 111 7.15 5.44 -8.50
N GLU A 112 8.26 4.81 -8.15
CA GLU A 112 9.47 4.81 -9.00
C GLU A 112 9.32 3.96 -10.27
N ARG A 113 8.31 3.12 -10.33
CA ARG A 113 7.97 2.26 -11.48
C ARG A 113 9.16 1.44 -11.99
N ARG A 114 10.00 0.95 -11.07
CA ARG A 114 11.18 0.16 -11.39
C ARG A 114 10.82 -1.24 -11.86
N THR A 115 11.64 -1.76 -12.75
CA THR A 115 11.49 -3.11 -13.30
C THR A 115 12.22 -4.20 -12.50
N SER A 116 13.03 -3.80 -11.51
CA SER A 116 13.75 -4.71 -10.60
C SER A 116 14.08 -4.03 -9.28
N LEU A 117 14.26 -4.85 -8.22
CA LEU A 117 14.82 -4.39 -6.95
C LEU A 117 16.33 -4.22 -7.04
N VAL A 118 17.01 -5.02 -7.86
CA VAL A 118 18.45 -4.84 -8.17
C VAL A 118 18.60 -3.63 -9.07
N VAL A 119 19.32 -2.62 -8.59
CA VAL A 119 19.57 -1.35 -9.30
C VAL A 119 21.03 -1.17 -9.69
N ASP A 120 21.92 -1.91 -9.06
CA ASP A 120 23.33 -1.95 -9.34
C ASP A 120 23.80 -3.43 -9.27
N PRO A 121 24.27 -3.99 -10.39
CA PRO A 121 24.55 -3.35 -11.69
C PRO A 121 23.29 -2.90 -12.46
N PRO A 122 23.46 -1.97 -13.45
CA PRO A 122 22.35 -1.36 -14.20
C PRO A 122 21.51 -2.33 -15.03
N ASP A 123 22.02 -3.53 -15.30
CA ASP A 123 21.29 -4.60 -15.98
C ASP A 123 20.14 -5.16 -15.11
N GLY A 124 20.14 -4.82 -13.79
CA GLY A 124 19.14 -5.28 -12.85
C GLY A 124 19.24 -6.75 -12.49
N LYS A 125 20.41 -7.36 -12.65
CA LYS A 125 20.69 -8.77 -12.36
C LYS A 125 21.65 -8.92 -11.17
N ILE A 126 21.53 -10.05 -10.49
CA ILE A 126 22.53 -10.40 -9.46
C ILE A 126 23.86 -10.67 -10.14
N PRO A 127 24.96 -10.02 -9.69
CA PRO A 127 26.27 -10.31 -10.23
C PRO A 127 26.66 -11.79 -10.09
N ALA A 128 27.40 -12.28 -11.07
CA ALA A 128 27.96 -13.63 -10.98
C ALA A 128 28.86 -13.76 -9.74
N ARG A 129 28.85 -14.93 -9.12
CA ARG A 129 29.76 -15.23 -8.01
C ARG A 129 31.19 -15.14 -8.46
N THR A 130 32.05 -14.61 -7.60
CA THR A 130 33.51 -14.67 -7.85
C THR A 130 34.00 -16.10 -7.71
N ALA A 131 35.12 -16.42 -8.39
CA ALA A 131 35.70 -17.76 -8.33
C ALA A 131 36.16 -18.20 -6.92
N ALA A 132 36.23 -17.25 -5.98
CA ALA A 132 36.61 -17.48 -4.59
C ALA A 132 35.42 -17.63 -3.62
N ALA A 133 34.19 -17.61 -4.13
CA ALA A 133 32.98 -17.65 -3.33
C ALA A 133 32.36 -19.03 -3.28
#